data_06359eea8b5554f04a2e7e52beba065e
#
_entry.id   06359eea8b5554f04a2e7e52beba065e
#
_cell.length_a   1.000
_cell.length_b   1.000
_cell.length_c   1.000
_cell.angle_alpha   90.00
_cell.angle_beta   90.00
_cell.angle_gamma   90.00
#
_symmetry.space_group_name_H-M   'P 1'
#
loop_
_entity.id
_entity.type
_entity.pdbx_description
1 polymer ?
#
loop_
_entity_poly.entity_id
_entity_poly.type
_entity_poly.pdbx_seq_one_letter_code
_entity_poly.pdbx_strand_id
1 'polypeptide(L)'
;MSLLKNVFLVLIGLISPVVSIAQSGSIDSVIDQYMGPITQTVEEVIFFTIPVGFGIQVPFVLIWLLFGAIFFTFYFNFISITGFKHAIDVVKGKFDNPNKNEKGEVSHFQALTAALSGTVGVGNIAGVAIAVSIGGPGATFWMIVAGLLGMSAKFIECTLGTKYRIENSDGSVSGGPAYYLSRGLAKKGKGFGQLGKVLAIMFSVACIGGSLGGGNMVQINQATKQLIHATGGVDSFFYGQSWIFGTVMAVLVGVIIIGGIKSIAKVTDKVVPLMVGVYVLSALVVLGVNFSHIPNAFGQIFSGAFNSGAMYGGIIGVMIQGFKRAAFSNEAGIGSASIAHSAAKTEEPVSEGMVSLLEPFIDTVVICTMTALVIVISGYGGDGAAVAHSLADSGELKAIELTSAAFSQTISWFPIVLSISVILFALSTMLSWSYYGLKSWTYIFGESKVADMSYKVLFCAFVVIGSAISAKSVFGFGDAMIFAMCFPNVLGLYLLAPEVKSDLKDYLKRVKSGEIVQYKK
;
A
#
# COMPACT_ATOMS: atom_id res chain seq x y z
N MET A 1 -24.61 3.79 21.97
CA MET A 1 -24.18 2.99 23.15
C MET A 1 -24.42 1.49 23.00
N SER A 2 -25.55 1.00 22.49
CA SER A 2 -25.79 -0.46 22.32
C SER A 2 -24.85 -1.12 21.31
N LEU A 3 -24.50 -0.44 20.21
CA LEU A 3 -23.65 -0.94 19.14
C LEU A 3 -22.20 -1.16 19.60
N LEU A 4 -21.63 -0.20 20.33
CA LEU A 4 -20.30 -0.30 20.95
C LEU A 4 -20.21 -1.45 21.96
N LYS A 5 -21.28 -1.65 22.75
CA LYS A 5 -21.35 -2.74 23.72
C LYS A 5 -21.38 -4.11 23.02
N ASN A 6 -22.09 -4.23 21.90
CA ASN A 6 -22.16 -5.48 21.12
C ASN A 6 -20.84 -5.78 20.40
N VAL A 7 -20.16 -4.78 19.85
CA VAL A 7 -18.81 -4.92 19.26
C VAL A 7 -17.80 -5.35 20.32
N PHE A 8 -17.85 -4.77 21.51
CA PHE A 8 -17.00 -5.12 22.63
C PHE A 8 -17.24 -6.55 23.14
N LEU A 9 -18.50 -6.99 23.23
CA LEU A 9 -18.85 -8.35 23.62
C LEU A 9 -18.43 -9.40 22.58
N VAL A 10 -18.55 -9.08 21.27
CA VAL A 10 -18.07 -9.97 20.20
C VAL A 10 -16.54 -10.06 20.20
N LEU A 11 -15.84 -8.94 20.41
CA LEU A 11 -14.38 -8.94 20.56
C LEU A 11 -13.93 -9.78 21.77
N ILE A 12 -14.58 -9.66 22.92
CA ILE A 12 -14.30 -10.51 24.09
C ILE A 12 -14.61 -11.98 23.78
N GLY A 13 -15.69 -12.28 23.09
CA GLY A 13 -16.05 -13.64 22.69
C GLY A 13 -15.08 -14.30 21.71
N LEU A 14 -14.46 -13.51 20.82
CA LEU A 14 -13.43 -13.98 19.91
C LEU A 14 -12.04 -14.14 20.59
N ILE A 15 -11.79 -13.37 21.65
CA ILE A 15 -10.53 -13.42 22.41
C ILE A 15 -10.56 -14.56 23.45
N SER A 16 -11.73 -14.96 23.97
CA SER A 16 -11.84 -15.98 25.01
C SER A 16 -11.30 -17.37 24.62
N PRO A 17 -11.47 -17.90 23.39
CA PRO A 17 -10.79 -19.14 22.97
C PRO A 17 -9.27 -18.99 22.88
N VAL A 18 -8.79 -17.82 22.44
CA VAL A 18 -7.35 -17.52 22.29
C VAL A 18 -6.66 -17.50 23.66
N VAL A 19 -7.32 -16.98 24.71
CA VAL A 19 -6.80 -16.97 26.08
C VAL A 19 -6.77 -18.38 26.69
N SER A 20 -7.70 -19.27 26.33
CA SER A 20 -7.72 -20.67 26.82
C SER A 20 -6.61 -21.53 26.20
N ILE A 21 -6.12 -21.20 25.01
CA ILE A 21 -5.02 -21.88 24.31
C ILE A 21 -3.65 -21.47 24.87
N ALA A 22 -3.56 -20.32 25.55
CA ALA A 22 -2.32 -19.79 26.13
C ALA A 22 -1.69 -20.67 27.24
N GLN A 23 -2.32 -21.75 27.63
CA GLN A 23 -1.77 -22.68 28.63
C GLN A 23 -0.80 -23.72 28.08
N SER A 24 -0.65 -23.87 26.74
CA SER A 24 0.19 -24.91 26.11
C SER A 24 1.34 -24.41 25.22
N GLY A 25 1.54 -23.09 25.12
CA GLY A 25 2.59 -22.45 24.31
C GLY A 25 2.31 -20.96 24.19
N SER A 26 3.23 -20.16 23.68
CA SER A 26 2.90 -18.76 23.38
C SER A 26 1.78 -18.70 22.35
N ILE A 27 0.83 -17.79 22.49
CA ILE A 27 -0.28 -17.56 21.53
C ILE A 27 0.30 -17.42 20.13
N ASP A 28 1.44 -16.76 20.01
CA ASP A 28 2.18 -16.51 18.78
C ASP A 28 2.55 -17.82 18.05
N SER A 29 3.05 -18.84 18.77
CA SER A 29 3.45 -20.13 18.18
C SER A 29 2.25 -20.93 17.64
N VAL A 30 1.12 -20.86 18.33
CA VAL A 30 -0.11 -21.55 17.89
C VAL A 30 -0.67 -20.90 16.61
N ILE A 31 -0.70 -19.58 16.55
CA ILE A 31 -1.17 -18.85 15.36
C ILE A 31 -0.27 -19.15 14.16
N ASP A 32 1.06 -19.12 14.33
CA ASP A 32 2.00 -19.45 13.27
C ASP A 32 1.86 -20.89 12.76
N GLN A 33 1.58 -21.84 13.64
CA GLN A 33 1.37 -23.24 13.26
C GLN A 33 0.19 -23.40 12.28
N TYR A 34 -0.89 -22.63 12.44
CA TYR A 34 -2.05 -22.69 11.55
C TYR A 34 -1.89 -21.79 10.32
N MET A 35 -1.29 -20.62 10.47
CA MET A 35 -1.14 -19.66 9.38
C MET A 35 0.01 -20.02 8.42
N GLY A 36 1.07 -20.65 8.92
CA GLY A 36 2.24 -21.01 8.12
C GLY A 36 1.90 -21.81 6.86
N PRO A 37 1.20 -22.96 6.95
CA PRO A 37 0.81 -23.74 5.79
C PRO A 37 -0.11 -23.00 4.79
N ILE A 38 -1.02 -22.17 5.31
CA ILE A 38 -1.91 -21.34 4.47
C ILE A 38 -1.07 -20.33 3.71
N THR A 39 -0.18 -19.63 4.38
CA THR A 39 0.74 -18.65 3.79
C THR A 39 1.57 -19.29 2.70
N GLN A 40 2.21 -20.41 2.98
CA GLN A 40 3.05 -21.12 2.01
C GLN A 40 2.27 -21.50 0.75
N THR A 41 1.07 -22.07 0.91
CA THR A 41 0.23 -22.46 -0.23
C THR A 41 -0.13 -21.26 -1.10
N VAL A 42 -0.52 -20.14 -0.48
CA VAL A 42 -0.90 -18.91 -1.20
C VAL A 42 0.33 -18.30 -1.89
N GLU A 43 1.49 -18.26 -1.23
CA GLU A 43 2.74 -17.79 -1.82
C GLU A 43 3.15 -18.61 -3.05
N GLU A 44 3.12 -19.94 -2.97
CA GLU A 44 3.46 -20.84 -4.08
C GLU A 44 2.57 -20.62 -5.31
N VAL A 45 1.26 -20.39 -5.08
CA VAL A 45 0.30 -20.14 -6.17
C VAL A 45 0.51 -18.75 -6.79
N ILE A 46 0.72 -17.72 -5.99
CA ILE A 46 0.77 -16.34 -6.51
C ILE A 46 2.14 -15.98 -7.06
N PHE A 47 3.21 -16.44 -6.41
CA PHE A 47 4.57 -16.18 -6.85
C PHE A 47 5.17 -17.33 -7.69
N PHE A 48 4.32 -18.11 -8.38
CA PHE A 48 4.85 -19.11 -9.31
C PHE A 48 5.84 -18.46 -10.29
N THR A 49 6.97 -19.13 -10.49
CA THR A 49 8.06 -18.60 -11.29
C THR A 49 8.04 -19.18 -12.71
N ILE A 50 8.51 -18.38 -13.64
CA ILE A 50 8.78 -18.81 -15.02
C ILE A 50 10.26 -18.65 -15.35
N PRO A 51 10.85 -19.57 -16.13
CA PRO A 51 12.23 -19.43 -16.58
C PRO A 51 12.36 -18.33 -17.63
N VAL A 52 13.24 -17.37 -17.38
CA VAL A 52 13.52 -16.26 -18.34
C VAL A 52 14.86 -16.47 -19.08
N GLY A 53 15.46 -17.65 -18.98
CA GLY A 53 16.76 -17.97 -19.56
C GLY A 53 17.90 -17.90 -18.52
N PHE A 54 19.07 -18.44 -18.90
CA PHE A 54 20.28 -18.45 -18.06
C PHE A 54 20.10 -19.04 -16.65
N GLY A 55 19.12 -19.95 -16.47
CA GLY A 55 18.81 -20.56 -15.17
C GLY A 55 18.08 -19.65 -14.18
N ILE A 56 17.66 -18.44 -14.62
CA ILE A 56 16.98 -17.47 -13.77
C ILE A 56 15.48 -17.74 -13.78
N GLN A 57 14.90 -17.79 -12.57
CA GLN A 57 13.47 -17.92 -12.33
C GLN A 57 12.92 -16.58 -11.85
N VAL A 58 11.85 -16.08 -12.48
CA VAL A 58 11.21 -14.81 -12.11
C VAL A 58 9.74 -15.05 -11.79
N PRO A 59 9.21 -14.51 -10.67
CA PRO A 59 7.78 -14.58 -10.38
C PRO A 59 6.97 -13.94 -11.51
N PHE A 60 6.03 -14.69 -12.08
CA PHE A 60 5.23 -14.22 -13.21
C PHE A 60 4.47 -12.94 -12.90
N VAL A 61 3.98 -12.81 -11.68
CA VAL A 61 3.25 -11.62 -11.23
C VAL A 61 4.04 -10.33 -11.38
N LEU A 62 5.37 -10.36 -11.14
CA LEU A 62 6.23 -9.18 -11.30
C LEU A 62 6.43 -8.83 -12.77
N ILE A 63 6.58 -9.85 -13.63
CA ILE A 63 6.65 -9.66 -15.08
C ILE A 63 5.35 -9.01 -15.57
N TRP A 64 4.20 -9.52 -15.11
CA TRP A 64 2.88 -9.02 -15.46
C TRP A 64 2.69 -7.53 -15.09
N LEU A 65 3.08 -7.15 -13.87
CA LEU A 65 3.05 -5.77 -13.41
C LEU A 65 4.00 -4.86 -14.19
N LEU A 66 5.23 -5.31 -14.41
CA LEU A 66 6.25 -4.53 -15.12
C LEU A 66 5.82 -4.26 -16.56
N PHE A 67 5.36 -5.30 -17.28
CA PHE A 67 4.85 -5.11 -18.63
C PHE A 67 3.65 -4.17 -18.67
N GLY A 68 2.73 -4.28 -17.69
CA GLY A 68 1.60 -3.34 -17.56
C GLY A 68 2.07 -1.89 -17.38
N ALA A 69 2.97 -1.66 -16.44
CA ALA A 69 3.50 -0.33 -16.14
C ALA A 69 4.23 0.29 -17.35
N ILE A 70 5.07 -0.49 -18.05
CA ILE A 70 5.73 -0.05 -19.30
C ILE A 70 4.70 0.25 -20.37
N PHE A 71 3.77 -0.68 -20.63
CA PHE A 71 2.74 -0.50 -21.65
C PHE A 71 1.93 0.78 -21.41
N PHE A 72 1.39 0.99 -20.20
CA PHE A 72 0.58 2.18 -19.91
C PHE A 72 1.39 3.46 -20.00
N THR A 73 2.66 3.46 -19.62
CA THR A 73 3.55 4.63 -19.75
C THR A 73 3.68 5.07 -21.21
N PHE A 74 3.97 4.13 -22.12
CA PHE A 74 4.06 4.45 -23.55
C PHE A 74 2.69 4.72 -24.17
N TYR A 75 1.67 3.93 -23.82
CA TYR A 75 0.33 4.05 -24.38
C TYR A 75 -0.31 5.42 -24.09
N PHE A 76 -0.09 5.97 -22.89
CA PHE A 76 -0.57 7.30 -22.50
C PHE A 76 0.46 8.43 -22.73
N ASN A 77 1.48 8.20 -23.57
CA ASN A 77 2.49 9.20 -23.97
C ASN A 77 3.15 9.88 -22.76
N PHE A 78 3.64 9.07 -21.81
CA PHE A 78 4.32 9.55 -20.60
C PHE A 78 3.48 10.53 -19.79
N ILE A 79 2.22 10.18 -19.55
CA ILE A 79 1.27 10.98 -18.76
C ILE A 79 1.82 11.31 -17.36
N SER A 80 2.68 10.45 -16.80
CA SER A 80 3.40 10.67 -15.55
C SER A 80 4.22 11.96 -15.55
N ILE A 81 4.71 12.41 -16.72
CA ILE A 81 5.48 13.65 -16.87
C ILE A 81 4.55 14.78 -17.36
N THR A 82 3.81 14.52 -18.44
CA THR A 82 2.99 15.56 -19.10
C THR A 82 1.79 16.00 -18.27
N GLY A 83 1.23 15.11 -17.44
CA GLY A 83 0.08 15.37 -16.56
C GLY A 83 0.45 15.88 -15.17
N PHE A 84 1.71 15.79 -14.76
CA PHE A 84 2.13 16.01 -13.37
C PHE A 84 1.78 17.41 -12.83
N LYS A 85 2.05 18.46 -13.59
CA LYS A 85 1.70 19.84 -13.21
C LYS A 85 0.17 19.99 -13.09
N HIS A 86 -0.57 19.41 -14.02
CA HIS A 86 -2.03 19.46 -13.99
C HIS A 86 -2.59 18.73 -12.76
N ALA A 87 -2.01 17.59 -12.37
CA ALA A 87 -2.35 16.87 -11.15
C ALA A 87 -2.24 17.76 -9.90
N ILE A 88 -1.15 18.52 -9.77
CA ILE A 88 -0.96 19.47 -8.68
C ILE A 88 -2.03 20.58 -8.71
N ASP A 89 -2.37 21.08 -9.89
CA ASP A 89 -3.38 22.13 -10.05
C ASP A 89 -4.79 21.64 -9.66
N VAL A 90 -5.14 20.39 -9.99
CA VAL A 90 -6.40 19.76 -9.56
C VAL A 90 -6.44 19.62 -8.03
N VAL A 91 -5.39 19.06 -7.42
CA VAL A 91 -5.33 18.89 -5.95
C VAL A 91 -5.43 20.22 -5.20
N LYS A 92 -4.90 21.32 -5.77
CA LYS A 92 -5.04 22.68 -5.22
C LYS A 92 -6.45 23.25 -5.37
N GLY A 93 -7.37 22.53 -6.00
CA GLY A 93 -8.76 22.95 -6.22
C GLY A 93 -8.91 24.03 -7.28
N LYS A 94 -7.98 24.16 -8.24
CA LYS A 94 -8.08 25.15 -9.32
C LYS A 94 -9.27 24.92 -10.23
N PHE A 95 -9.72 23.68 -10.33
CA PHE A 95 -10.83 23.26 -11.19
C PHE A 95 -12.12 22.99 -10.43
N ASP A 96 -12.12 23.14 -9.10
CA ASP A 96 -13.32 22.95 -8.26
C ASP A 96 -14.31 24.09 -8.49
N ASN A 97 -15.50 23.77 -8.95
CA ASN A 97 -16.56 24.75 -9.14
C ASN A 97 -17.25 25.07 -7.79
N PRO A 98 -17.09 26.28 -7.22
CA PRO A 98 -17.65 26.63 -5.92
C PRO A 98 -19.19 26.67 -5.92
N ASN A 99 -19.81 26.76 -7.09
CA ASN A 99 -21.27 26.87 -7.25
C ASN A 99 -21.94 25.54 -7.60
N LYS A 100 -21.17 24.45 -7.74
CA LYS A 100 -21.68 23.13 -8.15
C LYS A 100 -21.45 22.10 -7.05
N ASN A 101 -22.52 21.43 -6.66
CA ASN A 101 -22.42 20.29 -5.75
C ASN A 101 -22.12 19.03 -6.59
N GLU A 102 -20.84 18.77 -6.82
CA GLU A 102 -20.41 17.63 -7.62
C GLU A 102 -20.64 16.31 -6.88
N LYS A 103 -20.85 15.24 -7.64
CA LYS A 103 -21.06 13.89 -7.12
C LYS A 103 -19.80 13.34 -6.48
N GLY A 104 -19.94 12.72 -5.31
CA GLY A 104 -18.84 12.16 -4.53
C GLY A 104 -18.96 12.48 -3.04
N GLU A 105 -18.06 11.96 -2.24
CA GLU A 105 -18.12 12.07 -0.77
C GLU A 105 -17.03 12.98 -0.19
N VAL A 106 -15.87 13.04 -0.84
CA VAL A 106 -14.65 13.71 -0.34
C VAL A 106 -14.02 14.60 -1.41
N SER A 107 -13.20 15.58 -1.02
CA SER A 107 -12.46 16.40 -1.99
C SER A 107 -11.33 15.62 -2.67
N HIS A 108 -10.77 16.14 -3.79
CA HIS A 108 -9.60 15.59 -4.45
C HIS A 108 -8.42 15.41 -3.48
N PHE A 109 -8.15 16.39 -2.64
CA PHE A 109 -7.11 16.32 -1.62
C PHE A 109 -7.38 15.21 -0.59
N GLN A 110 -8.62 15.08 -0.12
CA GLN A 110 -9.02 14.03 0.82
C GLN A 110 -8.97 12.63 0.20
N ALA A 111 -9.34 12.48 -1.08
CA ALA A 111 -9.20 11.22 -1.81
C ALA A 111 -7.72 10.83 -1.95
N LEU A 112 -6.87 11.79 -2.33
CA LEU A 112 -5.41 11.59 -2.43
C LEU A 112 -4.81 11.22 -1.07
N THR A 113 -5.16 11.93 0.02
CA THR A 113 -4.61 11.62 1.35
C THR A 113 -5.13 10.29 1.89
N ALA A 114 -6.37 9.91 1.59
CA ALA A 114 -6.89 8.59 1.91
C ALA A 114 -6.16 7.47 1.13
N ALA A 115 -5.84 7.69 -0.14
CA ALA A 115 -5.07 6.75 -0.94
C ALA A 115 -3.59 6.70 -0.49
N LEU A 116 -2.94 7.86 -0.28
CA LEU A 116 -1.59 7.94 0.30
C LEU A 116 -1.52 7.31 1.69
N SER A 117 -2.57 7.37 2.47
CA SER A 117 -2.67 6.69 3.76
C SER A 117 -2.60 5.17 3.61
N GLY A 118 -3.11 4.62 2.50
CA GLY A 118 -3.00 3.19 2.17
C GLY A 118 -1.60 2.79 1.74
N THR A 119 -0.92 3.62 0.96
CA THR A 119 0.38 3.36 0.34
C THR A 119 1.54 3.79 1.23
N VAL A 120 1.54 5.03 1.75
CA VAL A 120 2.58 5.54 2.65
C VAL A 120 2.39 4.95 4.04
N GLY A 121 3.05 3.84 4.27
CA GLY A 121 2.92 3.03 5.47
C GLY A 121 4.25 2.42 5.90
N VAL A 122 4.14 1.31 6.60
CA VAL A 122 5.32 0.53 7.02
C VAL A 122 6.13 0.03 5.83
N GLY A 123 5.52 -0.08 4.63
CA GLY A 123 6.20 -0.43 3.38
C GLY A 123 7.36 0.51 3.03
N ASN A 124 7.21 1.81 3.27
CA ASN A 124 8.25 2.82 3.00
C ASN A 124 9.44 2.76 3.98
N ILE A 125 9.28 2.07 5.09
CA ILE A 125 10.28 1.95 6.15
C ILE A 125 10.85 0.53 6.15
N ALA A 126 10.06 -0.47 6.55
CA ALA A 126 10.46 -1.86 6.62
C ALA A 126 10.63 -2.48 5.22
N GLY A 127 9.76 -2.17 4.26
CA GLY A 127 9.85 -2.68 2.89
C GLY A 127 11.13 -2.22 2.17
N VAL A 128 11.53 -0.97 2.38
CA VAL A 128 12.80 -0.44 1.85
C VAL A 128 14.00 -1.12 2.51
N ALA A 129 13.95 -1.31 3.83
CA ALA A 129 15.00 -2.04 4.55
C ALA A 129 15.15 -3.47 4.01
N ILE A 130 14.05 -4.19 3.75
CA ILE A 130 14.07 -5.51 3.11
C ILE A 130 14.69 -5.44 1.70
N ALA A 131 14.29 -4.43 0.89
CA ALA A 131 14.83 -4.28 -0.46
C ALA A 131 16.35 -4.09 -0.46
N VAL A 132 16.84 -3.19 0.40
CA VAL A 132 18.28 -2.89 0.51
C VAL A 132 19.04 -4.05 1.14
N SER A 133 18.47 -4.75 2.13
CA SER A 133 19.12 -5.90 2.78
C SER A 133 19.30 -7.08 1.84
N ILE A 134 18.28 -7.40 1.03
CA ILE A 134 18.30 -8.57 0.13
C ILE A 134 18.93 -8.21 -1.23
N GLY A 135 18.52 -7.06 -1.80
CA GLY A 135 18.95 -6.65 -3.14
C GLY A 135 20.16 -5.70 -3.16
N GLY A 136 20.67 -5.32 -1.99
CA GLY A 136 21.70 -4.27 -1.87
C GLY A 136 21.16 -2.88 -2.22
N PRO A 137 22.04 -1.84 -2.22
CA PRO A 137 21.67 -0.46 -2.55
C PRO A 137 20.99 -0.32 -3.92
N GLY A 138 21.38 -1.15 -4.89
CA GLY A 138 20.85 -1.16 -6.25
C GLY A 138 19.36 -1.42 -6.36
N ALA A 139 18.75 -2.11 -5.39
CA ALA A 139 17.30 -2.31 -5.35
C ALA A 139 16.55 -0.98 -5.32
N THR A 140 17.12 0.05 -4.69
CA THR A 140 16.55 1.41 -4.65
C THR A 140 16.40 2.02 -6.04
N PHE A 141 17.39 1.84 -6.93
CA PHE A 141 17.29 2.31 -8.31
C PHE A 141 16.05 1.70 -9.00
N TRP A 142 15.86 0.40 -8.87
CA TRP A 142 14.74 -0.30 -9.48
C TRP A 142 13.40 0.03 -8.81
N MET A 143 13.39 0.38 -7.52
CA MET A 143 12.20 0.93 -6.86
C MET A 143 11.80 2.27 -7.47
N ILE A 144 12.75 3.18 -7.70
CA ILE A 144 12.49 4.49 -8.34
C ILE A 144 11.91 4.29 -9.74
N VAL A 145 12.52 3.41 -10.54
CA VAL A 145 12.03 3.09 -11.89
C VAL A 145 10.62 2.53 -11.84
N ALA A 146 10.35 1.59 -10.93
CA ALA A 146 9.01 1.03 -10.74
C ALA A 146 7.98 2.10 -10.33
N GLY A 147 8.35 3.02 -9.44
CA GLY A 147 7.50 4.13 -9.03
C GLY A 147 7.13 5.04 -10.20
N LEU A 148 8.11 5.44 -11.00
CA LEU A 148 7.89 6.31 -12.18
C LEU A 148 7.00 5.65 -13.25
N LEU A 149 7.23 4.36 -13.54
CA LEU A 149 6.41 3.60 -14.48
C LEU A 149 5.01 3.35 -13.92
N GLY A 150 4.90 3.08 -12.62
CA GLY A 150 3.66 2.82 -11.91
C GLY A 150 2.67 3.98 -11.95
N MET A 151 3.15 5.22 -12.04
CA MET A 151 2.28 6.41 -12.12
C MET A 151 1.23 6.30 -13.24
N SER A 152 1.61 5.78 -14.41
CA SER A 152 0.69 5.62 -15.55
C SER A 152 -0.36 4.52 -15.30
N ALA A 153 -0.02 3.47 -14.54
CA ALA A 153 -0.97 2.45 -14.13
C ALA A 153 -1.99 3.02 -13.13
N LYS A 154 -1.53 3.80 -12.15
CA LYS A 154 -2.43 4.52 -11.22
C LYS A 154 -3.41 5.43 -11.93
N PHE A 155 -2.93 6.19 -12.93
CA PHE A 155 -3.78 7.09 -13.74
C PHE A 155 -4.97 6.35 -14.34
N ILE A 156 -4.75 5.23 -15.03
CA ILE A 156 -5.84 4.47 -15.65
C ILE A 156 -6.75 3.83 -14.61
N GLU A 157 -6.22 3.29 -13.52
CA GLU A 157 -6.99 2.69 -12.42
C GLU A 157 -7.97 3.68 -11.81
N CYS A 158 -7.50 4.86 -11.44
CA CYS A 158 -8.30 5.86 -10.74
C CYS A 158 -9.29 6.57 -11.68
N THR A 159 -8.90 6.76 -12.95
CA THR A 159 -9.86 7.22 -13.99
C THR A 159 -11.02 6.23 -14.13
N LEU A 160 -10.74 4.93 -14.27
CA LEU A 160 -11.78 3.91 -14.39
C LEU A 160 -12.58 3.74 -13.10
N GLY A 161 -11.93 3.79 -11.93
CA GLY A 161 -12.59 3.71 -10.62
C GLY A 161 -13.65 4.79 -10.46
N THR A 162 -13.34 6.02 -10.83
CA THR A 162 -14.25 7.16 -10.79
C THR A 162 -15.32 7.06 -11.89
N LYS A 163 -14.94 6.66 -13.11
CA LYS A 163 -15.87 6.56 -14.26
C LYS A 163 -16.97 5.53 -14.06
N TYR A 164 -16.65 4.40 -13.46
CA TYR A 164 -17.58 3.27 -13.30
C TYR A 164 -18.18 3.13 -11.90
N ARG A 165 -17.95 4.11 -11.02
CA ARG A 165 -18.54 4.14 -9.69
C ARG A 165 -20.06 4.17 -9.74
N ILE A 166 -20.67 3.70 -8.66
CA ILE A 166 -22.11 3.80 -8.44
C ILE A 166 -22.37 4.69 -7.23
N GLU A 167 -23.48 5.41 -7.30
CA GLU A 167 -24.04 6.15 -6.18
C GLU A 167 -25.10 5.29 -5.50
N ASN A 168 -24.90 5.04 -4.22
CA ASN A 168 -25.83 4.26 -3.43
C ASN A 168 -27.01 5.14 -2.95
N SER A 169 -28.11 4.52 -2.53
CA SER A 169 -29.30 5.23 -2.07
C SER A 169 -29.09 6.10 -0.84
N ASP A 170 -28.05 5.83 -0.05
CA ASP A 170 -27.65 6.61 1.13
C ASP A 170 -26.69 7.77 0.80
N GLY A 171 -26.41 7.99 -0.49
CA GLY A 171 -25.48 9.02 -0.98
C GLY A 171 -24.00 8.62 -0.85
N SER A 172 -23.69 7.41 -0.43
CA SER A 172 -22.32 6.89 -0.48
C SER A 172 -21.95 6.46 -1.90
N VAL A 173 -20.65 6.32 -2.15
CA VAL A 173 -20.12 5.92 -3.45
C VAL A 173 -19.42 4.57 -3.34
N SER A 174 -19.61 3.72 -4.34
CA SER A 174 -18.91 2.45 -4.47
C SER A 174 -18.25 2.37 -5.84
N GLY A 175 -16.92 2.25 -5.87
CA GLY A 175 -16.12 2.20 -7.09
C GLY A 175 -14.88 1.34 -6.95
N GLY A 176 -13.98 1.43 -7.92
CA GLY A 176 -12.76 0.64 -7.97
C GLY A 176 -12.87 -0.56 -8.89
N PRO A 177 -11.88 -1.52 -8.85
CA PRO A 177 -11.76 -2.57 -9.84
C PRO A 177 -12.98 -3.48 -9.99
N ALA A 178 -13.62 -3.86 -8.88
CA ALA A 178 -14.81 -4.69 -8.95
C ALA A 178 -15.90 -4.08 -9.85
N TYR A 179 -16.03 -2.76 -9.81
CA TYR A 179 -17.04 -2.03 -10.59
C TYR A 179 -16.61 -1.78 -12.03
N TYR A 180 -15.38 -1.34 -12.31
CA TYR A 180 -15.00 -1.14 -13.70
C TYR A 180 -14.76 -2.44 -14.46
N LEU A 181 -14.32 -3.52 -13.79
CA LEU A 181 -14.24 -4.85 -14.39
C LEU A 181 -15.62 -5.37 -14.77
N SER A 182 -16.57 -5.36 -13.83
CA SER A 182 -17.91 -5.90 -14.10
C SER A 182 -18.71 -5.03 -15.07
N ARG A 183 -18.73 -3.71 -14.89
CA ARG A 183 -19.56 -2.78 -15.68
C ARG A 183 -18.88 -2.30 -16.95
N GLY A 184 -17.57 -2.03 -16.89
CA GLY A 184 -16.80 -1.56 -18.04
C GLY A 184 -16.69 -2.63 -19.12
N LEU A 185 -16.33 -3.86 -18.75
CA LEU A 185 -16.25 -4.95 -19.71
C LEU A 185 -17.62 -5.37 -20.25
N ALA A 186 -18.70 -5.23 -19.46
CA ALA A 186 -20.05 -5.53 -19.93
C ALA A 186 -20.48 -4.67 -21.15
N LYS A 187 -19.97 -3.44 -21.28
CA LYS A 187 -20.23 -2.57 -22.44
C LYS A 187 -19.62 -3.11 -23.74
N LYS A 188 -18.63 -4.00 -23.66
CA LYS A 188 -17.96 -4.60 -24.83
C LYS A 188 -18.67 -5.84 -25.38
N GLY A 189 -19.74 -6.31 -24.73
CA GLY A 189 -20.54 -7.45 -25.18
C GLY A 189 -20.69 -8.54 -24.11
N LYS A 190 -21.59 -9.51 -24.35
CA LYS A 190 -21.98 -10.55 -23.38
C LYS A 190 -20.79 -11.38 -22.85
N GLY A 191 -19.88 -11.81 -23.72
CA GLY A 191 -18.70 -12.60 -23.32
C GLY A 191 -17.76 -11.80 -22.41
N PHE A 192 -17.49 -10.55 -22.77
CA PHE A 192 -16.70 -9.64 -21.93
C PHE A 192 -17.40 -9.33 -20.61
N GLY A 193 -18.73 -9.24 -20.58
CA GLY A 193 -19.49 -9.05 -19.35
C GLY A 193 -19.38 -10.23 -18.38
N GLN A 194 -19.37 -11.47 -18.89
CA GLN A 194 -19.14 -12.65 -18.05
C GLN A 194 -17.72 -12.69 -17.51
N LEU A 195 -16.72 -12.46 -18.38
CA LEU A 195 -15.33 -12.34 -17.98
C LEU A 195 -15.16 -11.25 -16.90
N GLY A 196 -15.76 -10.09 -17.11
CA GLY A 196 -15.70 -8.97 -16.17
C GLY A 196 -16.23 -9.30 -14.79
N LYS A 197 -17.32 -10.07 -14.71
CA LYS A 197 -17.88 -10.54 -13.42
C LYS A 197 -16.91 -11.50 -12.71
N VAL A 198 -16.30 -12.44 -13.44
CA VAL A 198 -15.31 -13.38 -12.86
C VAL A 198 -14.12 -12.61 -12.34
N LEU A 199 -13.55 -11.70 -13.16
CA LEU A 199 -12.39 -10.88 -12.75
C LEU A 199 -12.72 -9.99 -11.54
N ALA A 200 -13.93 -9.43 -11.48
CA ALA A 200 -14.37 -8.62 -10.35
C ALA A 200 -14.48 -9.41 -9.04
N ILE A 201 -14.96 -10.66 -9.09
CA ILE A 201 -15.02 -11.55 -7.93
C ILE A 201 -13.60 -11.95 -7.51
N MET A 202 -12.74 -12.34 -8.46
CA MET A 202 -11.33 -12.66 -8.18
C MET A 202 -10.61 -11.48 -7.52
N PHE A 203 -10.77 -10.28 -8.06
CA PHE A 203 -10.24 -9.07 -7.47
C PHE A 203 -10.75 -8.86 -6.05
N SER A 204 -12.07 -8.97 -5.84
CA SER A 204 -12.67 -8.71 -4.53
C SER A 204 -12.21 -9.70 -3.46
N VAL A 205 -12.08 -11.00 -3.80
CA VAL A 205 -11.53 -12.01 -2.88
C VAL A 205 -10.08 -11.69 -2.52
N ALA A 206 -9.25 -11.38 -3.53
CA ALA A 206 -7.85 -11.00 -3.30
C ALA A 206 -7.73 -9.70 -2.48
N CYS A 207 -8.59 -8.70 -2.74
CA CYS A 207 -8.61 -7.44 -2.01
C CYS A 207 -9.02 -7.60 -0.53
N ILE A 208 -9.96 -8.48 -0.23
CA ILE A 208 -10.30 -8.83 1.17
C ILE A 208 -9.08 -9.45 1.85
N GLY A 209 -8.42 -10.43 1.21
CA GLY A 209 -7.20 -11.03 1.75
C GLY A 209 -6.05 -10.03 1.89
N GLY A 210 -5.82 -9.16 0.89
CA GLY A 210 -4.82 -8.09 0.93
C GLY A 210 -5.10 -7.08 2.03
N SER A 211 -6.38 -6.75 2.25
CA SER A 211 -6.81 -5.86 3.33
C SER A 211 -6.55 -6.46 4.71
N LEU A 212 -6.84 -7.74 4.92
CA LEU A 212 -6.58 -8.42 6.19
C LEU A 212 -5.08 -8.71 6.39
N GLY A 213 -4.34 -9.02 5.32
CA GLY A 213 -2.91 -9.32 5.34
C GLY A 213 -2.04 -8.06 5.35
N GLY A 214 -1.75 -7.54 4.14
CA GLY A 214 -0.81 -6.44 3.94
C GLY A 214 -1.28 -5.11 4.52
N GLY A 215 -2.57 -4.80 4.37
CA GLY A 215 -3.17 -3.56 4.87
C GLY A 215 -3.50 -3.54 6.37
N ASN A 216 -3.43 -4.69 7.04
CA ASN A 216 -3.76 -4.83 8.47
C ASN A 216 -2.63 -5.54 9.22
N MET A 217 -2.51 -6.88 9.08
CA MET A 217 -1.59 -7.68 9.90
C MET A 217 -0.14 -7.25 9.76
N VAL A 218 0.34 -6.94 8.54
CA VAL A 218 1.72 -6.44 8.33
C VAL A 218 1.93 -5.13 9.09
N GLN A 219 0.97 -4.23 9.03
CA GLN A 219 1.08 -2.91 9.63
C GLN A 219 1.19 -2.99 11.16
N ILE A 220 0.24 -3.68 11.79
CA ILE A 220 0.23 -3.81 13.25
C ILE A 220 1.41 -4.64 13.76
N ASN A 221 1.84 -5.67 13.02
CA ASN A 221 2.99 -6.49 13.38
C ASN A 221 4.26 -5.65 13.49
N GLN A 222 4.56 -4.85 12.48
CA GLN A 222 5.75 -4.02 12.46
C GLN A 222 5.68 -2.88 13.49
N ALA A 223 4.49 -2.30 13.71
CA ALA A 223 4.28 -1.31 14.75
C ALA A 223 4.52 -1.91 16.16
N THR A 224 4.07 -3.14 16.38
CA THR A 224 4.29 -3.86 17.64
C THR A 224 5.77 -4.17 17.85
N LYS A 225 6.47 -4.66 16.81
CA LYS A 225 7.92 -4.94 16.89
C LYS A 225 8.73 -3.68 17.17
N GLN A 226 8.41 -2.57 16.52
CA GLN A 226 9.08 -1.30 16.76
C GLN A 226 8.81 -0.79 18.18
N LEU A 227 7.57 -0.93 18.70
CA LEU A 227 7.23 -0.56 20.06
C LEU A 227 8.03 -1.39 21.07
N ILE A 228 8.08 -2.72 20.91
CA ILE A 228 8.86 -3.62 21.76
C ILE A 228 10.34 -3.22 21.73
N HIS A 229 10.91 -3.00 20.54
CA HIS A 229 12.31 -2.59 20.39
C HIS A 229 12.61 -1.27 21.12
N ALA A 230 11.75 -0.27 20.98
CA ALA A 230 11.95 1.05 21.59
C ALA A 230 11.69 1.07 23.12
N THR A 231 10.97 0.08 23.66
CA THR A 231 10.63 -0.01 25.09
C THR A 231 11.46 -1.02 25.87
N GLY A 232 12.59 -1.49 25.32
CA GLY A 232 13.55 -2.34 26.01
C GLY A 232 13.74 -3.74 25.43
N GLY A 233 13.20 -4.04 24.25
CA GLY A 233 13.35 -5.34 23.60
C GLY A 233 12.73 -6.46 24.42
N VAL A 234 13.52 -7.42 24.85
CA VAL A 234 13.08 -8.57 25.67
C VAL A 234 12.57 -8.16 27.06
N ASP A 235 13.00 -7.00 27.57
CA ASP A 235 12.56 -6.44 28.86
C ASP A 235 11.30 -5.57 28.72
N SER A 236 10.79 -5.40 27.52
CA SER A 236 9.56 -4.64 27.27
C SER A 236 8.35 -5.34 27.90
N PHE A 237 7.45 -4.55 28.49
CA PHE A 237 6.14 -5.05 28.98
C PHE A 237 5.34 -5.76 27.89
N PHE A 238 5.49 -5.34 26.62
CA PHE A 238 4.77 -5.91 25.47
C PHE A 238 5.41 -7.20 24.93
N TYR A 239 6.62 -7.56 25.37
CA TYR A 239 7.29 -8.78 24.93
C TYR A 239 6.51 -10.02 25.41
N GLY A 240 6.07 -10.87 24.48
CA GLY A 240 5.19 -12.01 24.77
C GLY A 240 3.73 -11.65 25.08
N GLN A 241 3.39 -10.35 25.10
CA GLN A 241 2.03 -9.84 25.31
C GLN A 241 1.60 -8.85 24.22
N SER A 242 2.06 -9.07 23.00
CA SER A 242 1.84 -8.22 21.82
C SER A 242 0.35 -7.96 21.55
N TRP A 243 -0.52 -8.92 21.88
CA TRP A 243 -1.96 -8.84 21.72
C TRP A 243 -2.61 -7.67 22.51
N ILE A 244 -1.98 -7.21 23.60
CA ILE A 244 -2.48 -6.06 24.38
C ILE A 244 -2.42 -4.80 23.51
N PHE A 245 -1.27 -4.53 22.88
CA PHE A 245 -1.13 -3.41 21.96
C PHE A 245 -2.05 -3.57 20.74
N GLY A 246 -2.15 -4.79 20.19
CA GLY A 246 -3.09 -5.11 19.13
C GLY A 246 -4.54 -4.80 19.47
N THR A 247 -4.96 -5.10 20.72
CA THR A 247 -6.32 -4.79 21.20
C THR A 247 -6.57 -3.28 21.29
N VAL A 248 -5.62 -2.52 21.83
CA VAL A 248 -5.72 -1.05 21.91
C VAL A 248 -5.86 -0.47 20.50
N MET A 249 -5.04 -0.93 19.55
CA MET A 249 -5.10 -0.48 18.18
C MET A 249 -6.39 -0.91 17.48
N ALA A 250 -6.90 -2.13 17.73
CA ALA A 250 -8.18 -2.60 17.19
C ALA A 250 -9.36 -1.74 17.64
N VAL A 251 -9.37 -1.32 18.90
CA VAL A 251 -10.41 -0.40 19.41
C VAL A 251 -10.31 0.97 18.71
N LEU A 252 -9.10 1.50 18.58
CA LEU A 252 -8.87 2.80 17.95
C LEU A 252 -9.27 2.80 16.48
N VAL A 253 -8.85 1.77 15.72
CA VAL A 253 -9.25 1.56 14.33
C VAL A 253 -10.77 1.38 14.24
N GLY A 254 -11.36 0.53 15.09
CA GLY A 254 -12.79 0.23 15.11
C GLY A 254 -13.66 1.49 15.26
N VAL A 255 -13.29 2.39 16.19
CA VAL A 255 -14.02 3.66 16.40
C VAL A 255 -14.01 4.52 15.14
N ILE A 256 -12.89 4.57 14.41
CA ILE A 256 -12.76 5.42 13.22
C ILE A 256 -13.50 4.83 12.03
N ILE A 257 -13.35 3.50 11.77
CA ILE A 257 -13.91 2.87 10.57
C ILE A 257 -15.44 2.74 10.59
N ILE A 258 -16.07 2.86 11.76
CA ILE A 258 -17.55 2.88 11.87
C ILE A 258 -18.13 4.03 11.04
N GLY A 259 -17.48 5.19 11.00
CA GLY A 259 -17.93 6.36 10.25
C GLY A 259 -17.69 6.33 8.73
N GLY A 260 -17.16 5.22 8.20
CA GLY A 260 -16.90 5.05 6.76
C GLY A 260 -15.83 6.00 6.22
N ILE A 261 -15.82 6.19 4.88
CA ILE A 261 -14.78 6.99 4.19
C ILE A 261 -14.72 8.44 4.67
N LYS A 262 -15.82 9.04 5.04
CA LYS A 262 -15.84 10.42 5.55
C LYS A 262 -15.10 10.57 6.88
N SER A 263 -15.23 9.58 7.77
CA SER A 263 -14.50 9.56 9.04
C SER A 263 -13.02 9.27 8.81
N ILE A 264 -12.71 8.28 7.96
CA ILE A 264 -11.34 7.94 7.57
C ILE A 264 -10.66 9.17 6.97
N ALA A 265 -11.26 9.82 5.97
CA ALA A 265 -10.70 10.99 5.32
C ALA A 265 -10.43 12.16 6.28
N LYS A 266 -11.32 12.42 7.26
CA LYS A 266 -11.10 13.45 8.30
C LYS A 266 -9.90 13.17 9.22
N VAL A 267 -9.55 11.90 9.39
CA VAL A 267 -8.37 11.52 10.18
C VAL A 267 -7.14 11.57 9.29
N THR A 268 -7.21 10.98 8.09
CA THR A 268 -6.06 10.85 7.20
C THR A 268 -5.60 12.19 6.63
N ASP A 269 -6.52 13.14 6.37
CA ASP A 269 -6.15 14.49 5.87
C ASP A 269 -5.28 15.28 6.85
N LYS A 270 -5.27 14.92 8.15
CA LYS A 270 -4.43 15.51 9.19
C LYS A 270 -3.23 14.64 9.55
N VAL A 271 -3.48 13.33 9.72
CA VAL A 271 -2.45 12.38 10.16
C VAL A 271 -1.39 12.17 9.08
N VAL A 272 -1.79 12.03 7.80
CA VAL A 272 -0.84 11.76 6.72
C VAL A 272 0.17 12.90 6.52
N PRO A 273 -0.23 14.17 6.37
CA PRO A 273 0.75 15.25 6.27
C PRO A 273 1.66 15.37 7.49
N LEU A 274 1.12 15.14 8.70
CA LEU A 274 1.90 15.20 9.94
C LEU A 274 2.95 14.07 9.98
N MET A 275 2.54 12.82 9.78
CA MET A 275 3.45 11.67 9.85
C MET A 275 4.53 11.72 8.76
N VAL A 276 4.13 12.07 7.52
CA VAL A 276 5.07 12.25 6.40
C VAL A 276 6.01 13.40 6.70
N GLY A 277 5.50 14.52 7.20
CA GLY A 277 6.31 15.69 7.55
C GLY A 277 7.37 15.36 8.62
N VAL A 278 6.99 14.70 9.71
CA VAL A 278 7.93 14.28 10.76
C VAL A 278 8.98 13.33 10.21
N TYR A 279 8.57 12.32 9.43
CA TYR A 279 9.49 11.35 8.85
C TYR A 279 10.47 12.00 7.85
N VAL A 280 9.96 12.79 6.91
CA VAL A 280 10.77 13.49 5.90
C VAL A 280 11.74 14.48 6.55
N LEU A 281 11.29 15.26 7.54
CA LEU A 281 12.18 16.18 8.28
C LEU A 281 13.30 15.42 8.99
N SER A 282 13.00 14.29 9.63
CA SER A 282 13.99 13.44 10.28
C SER A 282 15.01 12.90 9.27
N ALA A 283 14.54 12.40 8.12
CA ALA A 283 15.41 11.94 7.05
C ALA A 283 16.28 13.08 6.50
N LEU A 284 15.72 14.28 6.31
CA LEU A 284 16.48 15.46 5.87
C LEU A 284 17.55 15.87 6.88
N VAL A 285 17.32 15.74 8.19
CA VAL A 285 18.34 15.99 9.21
C VAL A 285 19.48 14.99 9.08
N VAL A 286 19.18 13.68 8.95
CA VAL A 286 20.21 12.66 8.76
C VAL A 286 21.02 12.90 7.48
N LEU A 287 20.34 13.20 6.38
CA LEU A 287 20.98 13.50 5.09
C LEU A 287 21.80 14.79 5.15
N GLY A 288 21.32 15.82 5.85
CA GLY A 288 22.01 17.08 6.03
C GLY A 288 23.30 16.94 6.84
N VAL A 289 23.26 16.20 7.94
CA VAL A 289 24.46 15.90 8.76
C VAL A 289 25.48 15.09 7.96
N ASN A 290 25.02 14.18 7.11
CA ASN A 290 25.86 13.29 6.30
C ASN A 290 25.95 13.74 4.83
N PHE A 291 25.81 15.04 4.55
CA PHE A 291 25.71 15.57 3.18
C PHE A 291 26.87 15.15 2.26
N SER A 292 28.10 15.08 2.79
CA SER A 292 29.30 14.65 2.06
C SER A 292 29.24 13.20 1.56
N HIS A 293 28.42 12.34 2.18
CA HIS A 293 28.26 10.94 1.82
C HIS A 293 27.15 10.69 0.78
N ILE A 294 26.27 11.68 0.52
CA ILE A 294 25.16 11.56 -0.43
C ILE A 294 25.62 11.17 -1.85
N PRO A 295 26.66 11.82 -2.45
CA PRO A 295 27.13 11.43 -3.78
C PRO A 295 27.60 9.98 -3.85
N ASN A 296 28.29 9.50 -2.81
CA ASN A 296 28.75 8.12 -2.71
C ASN A 296 27.55 7.15 -2.60
N ALA A 297 26.55 7.47 -1.79
CA ALA A 297 25.34 6.66 -1.68
C ALA A 297 24.61 6.52 -3.02
N PHE A 298 24.44 7.60 -3.78
CA PHE A 298 23.90 7.51 -5.14
C PHE A 298 24.79 6.69 -6.07
N GLY A 299 26.11 6.81 -5.94
CA GLY A 299 27.07 5.98 -6.66
C GLY A 299 26.88 4.49 -6.38
N GLN A 300 26.70 4.11 -5.11
CA GLN A 300 26.42 2.74 -4.67
C GLN A 300 25.06 2.24 -5.20
N ILE A 301 24.03 3.07 -5.14
CA ILE A 301 22.67 2.75 -5.67
C ILE A 301 22.76 2.48 -7.18
N PHE A 302 23.42 3.35 -7.93
CA PHE A 302 23.55 3.19 -9.38
C PHE A 302 24.43 2.00 -9.76
N SER A 303 25.63 1.89 -9.19
CA SER A 303 26.53 0.77 -9.49
C SER A 303 25.96 -0.57 -9.05
N GLY A 304 25.31 -0.62 -7.88
CA GLY A 304 24.67 -1.82 -7.37
C GLY A 304 23.49 -2.31 -8.22
N ALA A 305 22.80 -1.40 -8.90
CA ALA A 305 21.67 -1.75 -9.78
C ALA A 305 22.10 -2.57 -11.02
N PHE A 306 23.35 -2.42 -11.46
CA PHE A 306 23.89 -3.04 -12.68
C PHE A 306 25.07 -3.97 -12.42
N ASN A 307 25.34 -4.31 -11.16
CA ASN A 307 26.44 -5.20 -10.80
C ASN A 307 26.02 -6.66 -11.03
N SER A 308 26.72 -7.35 -11.94
CA SER A 308 26.49 -8.77 -12.25
C SER A 308 26.93 -9.72 -11.13
N GLY A 309 27.79 -9.28 -10.22
CA GLY A 309 28.29 -10.02 -9.06
C GLY A 309 27.44 -9.90 -7.81
N ALA A 310 26.26 -9.25 -7.89
CA ALA A 310 25.37 -9.10 -6.75
C ALA A 310 24.93 -10.45 -6.17
N MET A 311 24.97 -10.57 -4.86
CA MET A 311 24.94 -11.80 -4.05
C MET A 311 23.71 -12.69 -4.29
N TYR A 312 22.62 -12.17 -4.83
CA TYR A 312 21.34 -12.87 -5.01
C TYR A 312 20.81 -12.81 -6.45
N GLY A 313 21.52 -13.40 -7.40
CA GLY A 313 21.02 -13.56 -8.77
C GLY A 313 21.38 -12.42 -9.73
N GLY A 314 22.42 -11.64 -9.44
CA GLY A 314 22.91 -10.57 -10.31
C GLY A 314 21.89 -9.45 -10.53
N ILE A 315 21.98 -8.75 -11.65
CA ILE A 315 21.11 -7.60 -12.00
C ILE A 315 19.62 -7.93 -11.87
N ILE A 316 19.21 -9.12 -12.32
CA ILE A 316 17.80 -9.53 -12.32
C ILE A 316 17.29 -9.75 -10.89
N GLY A 317 18.09 -10.35 -10.01
CA GLY A 317 17.72 -10.53 -8.60
C GLY A 317 17.52 -9.20 -7.89
N VAL A 318 18.43 -8.24 -8.10
CA VAL A 318 18.32 -6.86 -7.55
C VAL A 318 17.06 -6.17 -8.10
N MET A 319 16.81 -6.29 -9.40
CA MET A 319 15.62 -5.75 -10.06
C MET A 319 14.33 -6.33 -9.47
N ILE A 320 14.26 -7.65 -9.29
CA ILE A 320 13.10 -8.34 -8.70
C ILE A 320 12.79 -7.79 -7.31
N GLN A 321 13.82 -7.64 -6.45
CA GLN A 321 13.62 -7.09 -5.10
C GLN A 321 13.13 -5.65 -5.14
N GLY A 322 13.73 -4.80 -5.97
CA GLY A 322 13.30 -3.42 -6.15
C GLY A 322 11.84 -3.31 -6.62
N PHE A 323 11.47 -4.04 -7.67
CA PHE A 323 10.10 -4.03 -8.20
C PHE A 323 9.10 -4.62 -7.20
N LYS A 324 9.43 -5.73 -6.52
CA LYS A 324 8.55 -6.34 -5.52
C LYS A 324 8.23 -5.36 -4.39
N ARG A 325 9.24 -4.71 -3.84
CA ARG A 325 9.03 -3.76 -2.73
C ARG A 325 8.37 -2.46 -3.16
N ALA A 326 8.68 -1.95 -4.35
CA ALA A 326 8.00 -0.78 -4.91
C ALA A 326 6.51 -1.05 -5.15
N ALA A 327 6.15 -2.17 -5.79
CA ALA A 327 4.77 -2.54 -6.06
C ALA A 327 3.96 -2.77 -4.77
N PHE A 328 4.59 -3.33 -3.73
CA PHE A 328 3.97 -3.45 -2.41
C PHE A 328 3.73 -2.06 -1.77
N SER A 329 4.67 -1.12 -1.93
CA SER A 329 4.59 0.21 -1.32
C SER A 329 3.58 1.10 -2.03
N ASN A 330 3.73 1.31 -3.35
CA ASN A 330 2.89 2.25 -4.11
C ASN A 330 1.61 1.65 -4.69
N GLU A 331 1.46 0.33 -4.65
CA GLU A 331 0.26 -0.39 -5.11
C GLU A 331 -0.14 -0.11 -6.58
N ALA A 332 0.78 0.34 -7.42
CA ALA A 332 0.50 0.62 -8.82
C ALA A 332 0.28 -0.68 -9.62
N GLY A 333 -0.81 -0.78 -10.37
CA GLY A 333 -1.20 -2.00 -11.07
C GLY A 333 -2.01 -2.97 -10.20
N ILE A 334 -2.13 -2.71 -8.90
CA ILE A 334 -2.88 -3.54 -7.94
C ILE A 334 -4.37 -3.16 -7.92
N GLY A 335 -4.68 -1.87 -8.10
CA GLY A 335 -6.04 -1.37 -8.21
C GLY A 335 -6.68 -0.85 -6.92
N SER A 336 -6.06 -1.07 -5.76
CA SER A 336 -6.56 -0.70 -4.43
C SER A 336 -6.92 0.78 -4.29
N ALA A 337 -6.01 1.67 -4.65
CA ALA A 337 -6.19 3.12 -4.52
C ALA A 337 -7.39 3.67 -5.31
N SER A 338 -7.75 3.03 -6.43
CA SER A 338 -8.91 3.45 -7.22
C SER A 338 -10.24 3.35 -6.45
N ILE A 339 -10.27 2.58 -5.35
CA ILE A 339 -11.42 2.47 -4.45
C ILE A 339 -11.58 3.77 -3.64
N ALA A 340 -10.49 4.34 -3.10
CA ALA A 340 -10.52 5.62 -2.41
C ALA A 340 -10.79 6.79 -3.38
N HIS A 341 -10.08 6.82 -4.51
CA HIS A 341 -10.24 7.85 -5.53
C HIS A 341 -11.64 7.89 -6.13
N SER A 342 -12.34 6.76 -6.19
CA SER A 342 -13.73 6.74 -6.66
C SER A 342 -14.68 7.58 -5.81
N ALA A 343 -14.33 7.86 -4.54
CA ALA A 343 -15.13 8.68 -3.65
C ALA A 343 -14.92 10.20 -3.85
N ALA A 344 -13.99 10.64 -4.69
CA ALA A 344 -13.72 12.05 -4.95
C ALA A 344 -14.93 12.77 -5.58
N LYS A 345 -15.16 14.00 -5.16
CA LYS A 345 -16.17 14.88 -5.75
C LYS A 345 -15.69 15.40 -7.08
N THR A 346 -16.15 14.78 -8.15
CA THR A 346 -15.86 15.20 -9.53
C THR A 346 -16.83 14.57 -10.51
N GLU A 347 -17.12 15.28 -11.59
CA GLU A 347 -17.82 14.77 -12.78
C GLU A 347 -16.84 14.42 -13.90
N GLU A 348 -15.54 14.74 -13.70
CA GLU A 348 -14.47 14.49 -14.66
C GLU A 348 -13.56 13.35 -14.17
N PRO A 349 -13.79 12.08 -14.58
CA PRO A 349 -13.00 10.95 -14.09
C PRO A 349 -11.49 11.08 -14.36
N VAL A 350 -11.13 11.73 -15.48
CA VAL A 350 -9.73 11.95 -15.86
C VAL A 350 -9.01 12.88 -14.88
N SER A 351 -9.71 13.86 -14.29
CA SER A 351 -9.10 14.75 -13.30
C SER A 351 -8.61 13.97 -12.08
N GLU A 352 -9.40 13.01 -11.63
CA GLU A 352 -9.02 12.14 -10.50
C GLU A 352 -7.90 11.16 -10.87
N GLY A 353 -7.92 10.64 -12.09
CA GLY A 353 -6.77 9.89 -12.63
C GLY A 353 -5.48 10.72 -12.66
N MET A 354 -5.55 12.02 -12.98
CA MET A 354 -4.38 12.91 -12.89
C MET A 354 -3.89 13.05 -11.45
N VAL A 355 -4.80 13.24 -10.47
CA VAL A 355 -4.44 13.32 -9.06
C VAL A 355 -3.66 12.11 -8.59
N SER A 356 -4.06 10.91 -9.00
CA SER A 356 -3.41 9.66 -8.59
C SER A 356 -1.98 9.47 -9.12
N LEU A 357 -1.54 10.26 -10.11
CA LEU A 357 -0.13 10.29 -10.53
C LEU A 357 0.82 10.65 -9.38
N LEU A 358 0.34 11.46 -8.43
CA LEU A 358 1.17 11.94 -7.33
C LEU A 358 1.50 10.85 -6.31
N GLU A 359 0.68 9.79 -6.20
CA GLU A 359 0.87 8.75 -5.19
C GLU A 359 2.20 8.00 -5.35
N PRO A 360 2.49 7.30 -6.48
CA PRO A 360 3.75 6.56 -6.61
C PRO A 360 4.96 7.48 -6.59
N PHE A 361 4.80 8.74 -7.01
CA PHE A 361 5.87 9.73 -6.92
C PHE A 361 6.20 10.07 -5.47
N ILE A 362 5.20 10.44 -4.65
CA ILE A 362 5.39 10.79 -3.24
C ILE A 362 5.88 9.57 -2.46
N ASP A 363 5.19 8.44 -2.62
CA ASP A 363 5.47 7.20 -1.90
C ASP A 363 6.87 6.66 -2.20
N THR A 364 7.10 6.34 -3.47
CA THR A 364 8.28 5.54 -3.84
C THR A 364 9.45 6.42 -4.28
N VAL A 365 9.20 7.40 -5.18
CA VAL A 365 10.30 8.22 -5.72
C VAL A 365 10.85 9.16 -4.65
N VAL A 366 10.02 9.67 -3.73
CA VAL A 366 10.47 10.56 -2.65
C VAL A 366 10.74 9.79 -1.37
N ILE A 367 9.71 9.24 -0.71
CA ILE A 367 9.82 8.71 0.67
C ILE A 367 10.70 7.47 0.71
N CYS A 368 10.46 6.46 -0.16
CA CYS A 368 11.30 5.26 -0.17
C CYS A 368 12.77 5.57 -0.52
N THR A 369 13.01 6.52 -1.44
CA THR A 369 14.38 6.93 -1.78
C THR A 369 15.07 7.59 -0.60
N MET A 370 14.39 8.44 0.17
CA MET A 370 14.96 9.04 1.38
C MET A 370 15.31 7.99 2.42
N THR A 371 14.43 7.02 2.66
CA THR A 371 14.69 5.89 3.56
C THR A 371 15.91 5.10 3.12
N ALA A 372 15.98 4.76 1.83
CA ALA A 372 17.10 4.00 1.27
C ALA A 372 18.43 4.77 1.39
N LEU A 373 18.43 6.07 1.13
CA LEU A 373 19.64 6.90 1.29
C LEU A 373 20.12 6.90 2.75
N VAL A 374 19.22 7.02 3.71
CA VAL A 374 19.59 6.96 5.14
C VAL A 374 20.21 5.60 5.47
N ILE A 375 19.62 4.49 5.00
CA ILE A 375 20.12 3.14 5.23
C ILE A 375 21.50 2.96 4.57
N VAL A 376 21.67 3.40 3.33
CA VAL A 376 22.94 3.25 2.58
C VAL A 376 24.05 4.11 3.21
N ILE A 377 23.76 5.36 3.58
CA ILE A 377 24.74 6.27 4.19
C ILE A 377 25.22 5.77 5.55
N SER A 378 24.33 5.12 6.33
CA SER A 378 24.69 4.54 7.63
C SER A 378 25.49 3.24 7.53
N GLY A 379 25.86 2.81 6.32
CA GLY A 379 26.69 1.62 6.09
C GLY A 379 25.92 0.29 6.10
N TYR A 380 24.61 0.31 6.32
CA TYR A 380 23.79 -0.92 6.31
C TYR A 380 23.49 -1.44 4.89
N GLY A 381 23.84 -0.70 3.85
CA GLY A 381 23.60 -1.07 2.46
C GLY A 381 24.82 -1.47 1.63
N GLY A 382 26.05 -1.43 2.21
CA GLY A 382 27.32 -1.74 1.51
C GLY A 382 27.97 -3.00 2.09
N ASP A 383 29.28 -2.92 2.41
CA ASP A 383 29.98 -3.99 3.15
C ASP A 383 29.38 -4.26 4.55
N GLY A 384 28.57 -3.36 5.06
CA GLY A 384 27.64 -3.56 6.19
C GLY A 384 26.47 -4.50 5.88
N ALA A 385 26.34 -5.01 4.65
CA ALA A 385 25.46 -6.14 4.33
C ALA A 385 25.73 -7.36 5.22
N ALA A 386 26.94 -7.51 5.77
CA ALA A 386 27.23 -8.50 6.79
C ALA A 386 26.36 -8.34 8.06
N VAL A 387 26.03 -7.10 8.46
CA VAL A 387 25.12 -6.84 9.60
C VAL A 387 23.68 -7.09 9.19
N ALA A 388 23.28 -6.68 7.98
CA ALA A 388 21.97 -6.98 7.42
C ALA A 388 21.79 -8.50 7.23
N HIS A 389 22.83 -9.24 6.86
CA HIS A 389 22.85 -10.71 6.76
C HIS A 389 22.77 -11.37 8.13
N SER A 390 23.53 -10.90 9.14
CA SER A 390 23.42 -11.45 10.49
C SER A 390 22.03 -11.28 11.09
N LEU A 391 21.32 -10.22 10.69
CA LEU A 391 19.92 -9.98 11.06
C LEU A 391 18.95 -10.87 10.27
N ALA A 392 19.29 -11.23 9.02
CA ALA A 392 18.51 -12.16 8.18
C ALA A 392 18.79 -13.63 8.52
N ASP A 393 20.04 -13.97 8.86
CA ASP A 393 20.47 -15.32 9.25
C ASP A 393 19.86 -15.80 10.57
N SER A 394 19.40 -14.87 11.43
CA SER A 394 18.65 -15.22 12.64
C SER A 394 17.24 -15.75 12.37
N GLY A 395 16.82 -15.85 11.09
CA GLY A 395 15.48 -16.33 10.69
C GLY A 395 14.35 -15.34 10.99
N GLU A 396 14.65 -14.19 11.59
CA GLU A 396 13.71 -13.13 11.86
C GLU A 396 13.90 -11.96 10.88
N LEU A 397 12.82 -11.54 10.23
CA LEU A 397 12.79 -10.35 9.38
C LEU A 397 12.83 -9.09 10.27
N LYS A 398 14.00 -8.59 10.61
CA LYS A 398 14.22 -7.38 11.43
C LYS A 398 14.21 -6.09 10.59
N ALA A 399 13.22 -5.97 9.72
CA ALA A 399 13.18 -4.92 8.71
C ALA A 399 13.08 -3.50 9.28
N ILE A 400 12.18 -3.30 10.25
CA ILE A 400 11.97 -1.98 10.86
C ILE A 400 13.11 -1.60 11.81
N GLU A 401 13.69 -2.60 12.48
CA GLU A 401 14.82 -2.44 13.39
C GLU A 401 16.07 -1.94 12.64
N LEU A 402 16.28 -2.41 11.40
CA LEU A 402 17.36 -1.94 10.54
C LEU A 402 17.23 -0.44 10.25
N THR A 403 16.04 0.01 9.86
CA THR A 403 15.79 1.44 9.63
C THR A 403 15.99 2.24 10.92
N SER A 404 15.48 1.72 12.04
CA SER A 404 15.66 2.34 13.35
C SER A 404 17.14 2.52 13.71
N ALA A 405 17.95 1.48 13.51
CA ALA A 405 19.39 1.51 13.73
C ALA A 405 20.10 2.51 12.80
N ALA A 406 19.72 2.57 11.54
CA ALA A 406 20.30 3.51 10.56
C ALA A 406 20.09 4.97 10.97
N PHE A 407 18.89 5.35 11.37
CA PHE A 407 18.59 6.70 11.86
C PHE A 407 19.27 7.01 13.18
N SER A 408 19.34 6.04 14.10
CA SER A 408 19.89 6.25 15.46
C SER A 408 21.40 6.55 15.46
N GLN A 409 22.13 6.19 14.42
CA GLN A 409 23.54 6.57 14.26
C GLN A 409 23.75 8.09 14.21
N THR A 410 22.78 8.83 13.66
CA THR A 410 22.84 10.30 13.60
C THR A 410 22.01 10.95 14.71
N ILE A 411 20.84 10.38 15.01
CA ILE A 411 19.88 10.91 15.99
C ILE A 411 19.62 9.81 17.04
N SER A 412 20.37 9.80 18.15
CA SER A 412 20.35 8.73 19.13
C SER A 412 18.98 8.45 19.77
N TRP A 413 18.12 9.45 19.88
CA TRP A 413 16.75 9.34 20.40
C TRP A 413 15.70 9.05 19.33
N PHE A 414 16.10 8.91 18.06
CA PHE A 414 15.19 8.67 16.95
C PHE A 414 14.32 7.41 17.06
N PRO A 415 14.76 6.29 17.67
CA PRO A 415 13.90 5.11 17.85
C PRO A 415 12.54 5.42 18.47
N ILE A 416 12.45 6.43 19.37
CA ILE A 416 11.19 6.88 19.97
C ILE A 416 10.32 7.59 18.93
N VAL A 417 10.90 8.52 18.15
CA VAL A 417 10.19 9.24 17.07
C VAL A 417 9.74 8.28 15.99
N LEU A 418 10.61 7.33 15.64
CA LEU A 418 10.27 6.31 14.65
C LEU A 418 9.11 5.45 15.15
N SER A 419 9.07 5.08 16.43
CA SER A 419 7.97 4.30 17.00
C SER A 419 6.63 5.04 16.87
N ILE A 420 6.60 6.32 17.20
CA ILE A 420 5.40 7.16 17.03
C ILE A 420 5.01 7.22 15.53
N SER A 421 5.99 7.48 14.66
CA SER A 421 5.76 7.54 13.22
C SER A 421 5.21 6.22 12.67
N VAL A 422 5.82 5.09 13.03
CA VAL A 422 5.39 3.76 12.57
C VAL A 422 3.99 3.41 13.07
N ILE A 423 3.64 3.77 14.30
CA ILE A 423 2.27 3.58 14.83
C ILE A 423 1.27 4.42 14.01
N LEU A 424 1.61 5.67 13.68
CA LEU A 424 0.76 6.53 12.84
C LEU A 424 0.66 6.00 11.40
N PHE A 425 1.77 5.54 10.82
CA PHE A 425 1.80 4.90 9.51
C PHE A 425 0.93 3.64 9.49
N ALA A 426 1.10 2.76 10.48
CA ALA A 426 0.30 1.54 10.60
C ALA A 426 -1.19 1.86 10.77
N LEU A 427 -1.53 2.79 11.66
CA LEU A 427 -2.91 3.23 11.87
C LEU A 427 -3.52 3.75 10.57
N SER A 428 -2.84 4.68 9.89
CA SER A 428 -3.36 5.30 8.67
C SER A 428 -3.58 4.28 7.55
N THR A 429 -2.64 3.35 7.36
CA THR A 429 -2.76 2.28 6.35
C THR A 429 -3.91 1.32 6.67
N MET A 430 -4.05 0.91 7.93
CA MET A 430 -5.18 0.08 8.37
C MET A 430 -6.52 0.77 8.10
N LEU A 431 -6.63 2.08 8.31
CA LEU A 431 -7.86 2.83 8.05
C LEU A 431 -8.25 2.78 6.57
N SER A 432 -7.32 3.03 5.66
CA SER A 432 -7.60 3.02 4.22
C SER A 432 -7.88 1.62 3.69
N TRP A 433 -7.07 0.64 4.08
CA TRP A 433 -7.28 -0.74 3.68
C TRP A 433 -8.56 -1.36 4.26
N SER A 434 -9.02 -0.90 5.44
CA SER A 434 -10.33 -1.30 5.96
C SER A 434 -11.46 -0.91 5.00
N TYR A 435 -11.36 0.26 4.37
CA TYR A 435 -12.34 0.72 3.38
C TYR A 435 -12.24 -0.09 2.08
N TYR A 436 -11.03 -0.39 1.61
CA TYR A 436 -10.83 -1.18 0.38
C TYR A 436 -11.43 -2.58 0.52
N GLY A 437 -11.12 -3.27 1.60
CA GLY A 437 -11.66 -4.58 1.87
C GLY A 437 -13.17 -4.56 2.12
N LEU A 438 -13.70 -3.53 2.81
CA LEU A 438 -15.14 -3.37 2.99
C LEU A 438 -15.88 -3.23 1.66
N LYS A 439 -15.40 -2.41 0.74
CA LYS A 439 -16.02 -2.25 -0.59
C LYS A 439 -15.96 -3.52 -1.43
N SER A 440 -14.90 -4.31 -1.29
CA SER A 440 -14.79 -5.63 -1.91
C SER A 440 -15.70 -6.66 -1.24
N TRP A 441 -15.83 -6.60 0.08
CA TRP A 441 -16.76 -7.45 0.84
C TRP A 441 -18.21 -7.18 0.48
N THR A 442 -18.63 -5.91 0.48
CA THR A 442 -20.01 -5.54 0.13
C THR A 442 -20.33 -5.77 -1.33
N TYR A 443 -19.33 -5.75 -2.23
CA TYR A 443 -19.52 -6.18 -3.62
C TYR A 443 -19.92 -7.65 -3.74
N ILE A 444 -19.36 -8.54 -2.90
CA ILE A 444 -19.66 -9.98 -2.92
C ILE A 444 -20.95 -10.31 -2.15
N PHE A 445 -21.09 -9.76 -0.93
CA PHE A 445 -22.16 -10.14 0.01
C PHE A 445 -23.34 -9.16 0.02
N GLY A 446 -23.28 -8.11 -0.77
CA GLY A 446 -24.32 -7.08 -0.85
C GLY A 446 -24.15 -5.95 0.17
N GLU A 447 -24.75 -4.81 -0.16
CA GLU A 447 -24.75 -3.59 0.67
C GLU A 447 -25.81 -3.72 1.78
N SER A 448 -25.43 -4.30 2.92
CA SER A 448 -26.29 -4.42 4.10
C SER A 448 -25.54 -4.02 5.37
N LYS A 449 -26.27 -3.56 6.39
CA LYS A 449 -25.69 -3.23 7.71
C LYS A 449 -24.99 -4.42 8.37
N VAL A 450 -25.49 -5.64 8.09
CA VAL A 450 -24.89 -6.88 8.61
C VAL A 450 -23.57 -7.16 7.92
N ALA A 451 -23.52 -7.06 6.59
CA ALA A 451 -22.29 -7.24 5.82
C ALA A 451 -21.24 -6.18 6.20
N ASP A 452 -21.63 -4.91 6.33
CA ASP A 452 -20.75 -3.82 6.77
C ASP A 452 -20.14 -4.11 8.16
N MET A 453 -21.00 -4.45 9.13
CA MET A 453 -20.53 -4.67 10.49
C MET A 453 -19.71 -5.95 10.64
N SER A 454 -20.09 -7.04 9.96
CA SER A 454 -19.35 -8.32 10.01
C SER A 454 -17.92 -8.15 9.51
N TYR A 455 -17.73 -7.39 8.41
CA TYR A 455 -16.39 -7.10 7.91
C TYR A 455 -15.57 -6.25 8.90
N LYS A 456 -16.14 -5.19 9.47
CA LYS A 456 -15.46 -4.32 10.44
C LYS A 456 -15.00 -5.07 11.68
N VAL A 457 -15.85 -5.97 12.19
CA VAL A 457 -15.49 -6.84 13.32
C VAL A 457 -14.37 -7.80 12.94
N LEU A 458 -14.47 -8.44 11.77
CA LEU A 458 -13.43 -9.33 11.25
C LEU A 458 -12.10 -8.57 11.11
N PHE A 459 -12.12 -7.37 10.52
CA PHE A 459 -10.93 -6.54 10.35
C PHE A 459 -10.26 -6.21 11.70
N CYS A 460 -11.05 -5.82 12.72
CA CYS A 460 -10.53 -5.54 14.06
C CYS A 460 -9.94 -6.80 14.75
N ALA A 461 -10.54 -7.99 14.54
CA ALA A 461 -9.98 -9.24 15.02
C ALA A 461 -8.61 -9.53 14.41
N PHE A 462 -8.44 -9.27 13.11
CA PHE A 462 -7.16 -9.44 12.43
C PHE A 462 -6.09 -8.41 12.86
N VAL A 463 -6.46 -7.24 13.40
CA VAL A 463 -5.51 -6.32 14.06
C VAL A 463 -4.89 -7.00 15.28
N VAL A 464 -5.70 -7.65 16.12
CA VAL A 464 -5.21 -8.35 17.32
C VAL A 464 -4.34 -9.56 16.94
N ILE A 465 -4.80 -10.38 16.00
CA ILE A 465 -4.07 -11.55 15.49
C ILE A 465 -2.72 -11.11 14.90
N GLY A 466 -2.71 -10.09 14.05
CA GLY A 466 -1.51 -9.60 13.36
C GLY A 466 -0.43 -9.08 14.30
N SER A 467 -0.81 -8.55 15.47
CA SER A 467 0.17 -8.10 16.48
C SER A 467 0.98 -9.23 17.10
N ALA A 468 0.43 -10.45 17.12
CA ALA A 468 0.97 -11.61 17.82
C ALA A 468 1.66 -12.64 16.89
N ILE A 469 1.50 -12.51 15.58
CA ILE A 469 1.99 -13.48 14.57
C ILE A 469 3.46 -13.19 14.17
N SER A 470 4.18 -14.18 13.60
CA SER A 470 5.54 -13.95 13.10
C SER A 470 5.57 -13.02 11.87
N ALA A 471 6.62 -12.21 11.75
CA ALA A 471 6.77 -11.30 10.61
C ALA A 471 6.83 -12.07 9.28
N LYS A 472 7.48 -13.24 9.25
CA LYS A 472 7.61 -14.06 8.04
C LYS A 472 6.24 -14.47 7.49
N SER A 473 5.38 -15.03 8.34
CA SER A 473 4.03 -15.47 7.94
C SER A 473 3.15 -14.30 7.51
N VAL A 474 3.25 -13.17 8.21
CA VAL A 474 2.46 -11.96 7.91
C VAL A 474 2.85 -11.34 6.58
N PHE A 475 4.16 -11.16 6.32
CA PHE A 475 4.63 -10.61 5.04
C PHE A 475 4.34 -11.56 3.88
N GLY A 476 4.53 -12.87 4.07
CA GLY A 476 4.26 -13.85 3.02
C GLY A 476 2.80 -13.81 2.56
N PHE A 477 1.87 -13.90 3.50
CA PHE A 477 0.44 -13.82 3.21
C PHE A 477 0.03 -12.46 2.66
N GLY A 478 0.50 -11.36 3.28
CA GLY A 478 0.17 -10.00 2.87
C GLY A 478 0.65 -9.68 1.46
N ASP A 479 1.92 -9.98 1.16
CA ASP A 479 2.49 -9.85 -0.20
C ASP A 479 1.65 -10.65 -1.20
N ALA A 480 1.42 -11.94 -0.95
CA ALA A 480 0.75 -12.81 -1.91
C ALA A 480 -0.67 -12.33 -2.23
N MET A 481 -1.47 -11.95 -1.23
CA MET A 481 -2.83 -11.48 -1.45
C MET A 481 -2.90 -10.12 -2.14
N ILE A 482 -1.98 -9.19 -1.84
CA ILE A 482 -1.89 -7.91 -2.54
C ILE A 482 -1.51 -8.15 -4.01
N PHE A 483 -0.49 -8.97 -4.28
CA PHE A 483 -0.08 -9.25 -5.65
C PHE A 483 -1.12 -10.06 -6.44
N ALA A 484 -1.95 -10.88 -5.79
CA ALA A 484 -3.06 -11.58 -6.43
C ALA A 484 -4.06 -10.63 -7.10
N MET A 485 -4.25 -9.42 -6.54
CA MET A 485 -5.17 -8.41 -7.09
C MET A 485 -4.74 -7.93 -8.48
N CYS A 486 -3.44 -7.95 -8.80
CA CYS A 486 -2.96 -7.40 -10.07
C CYS A 486 -3.35 -8.25 -11.29
N PHE A 487 -3.54 -9.56 -11.13
CA PHE A 487 -3.91 -10.42 -12.27
C PHE A 487 -5.22 -9.97 -12.92
N PRO A 488 -6.36 -9.94 -12.19
CA PRO A 488 -7.62 -9.47 -12.76
C PRO A 488 -7.59 -7.98 -13.10
N ASN A 489 -6.89 -7.16 -12.30
CA ASN A 489 -6.84 -5.73 -12.47
C ASN A 489 -6.14 -5.34 -13.77
N VAL A 490 -4.87 -5.70 -13.96
CA VAL A 490 -4.08 -5.32 -15.13
C VAL A 490 -4.69 -5.84 -16.43
N LEU A 491 -5.29 -7.06 -16.41
CA LEU A 491 -6.02 -7.57 -17.57
C LEU A 491 -7.20 -6.65 -17.94
N GLY A 492 -7.97 -6.22 -16.94
CA GLY A 492 -9.06 -5.28 -17.16
C GLY A 492 -8.59 -3.92 -17.65
N LEU A 493 -7.47 -3.42 -17.14
CA LEU A 493 -6.86 -2.17 -17.57
C LEU A 493 -6.45 -2.23 -19.05
N TYR A 494 -5.82 -3.32 -19.51
CA TYR A 494 -5.49 -3.50 -20.92
C TYR A 494 -6.73 -3.42 -21.83
N LEU A 495 -7.80 -4.11 -21.41
CA LEU A 495 -9.04 -4.14 -22.18
C LEU A 495 -9.77 -2.78 -22.20
N LEU A 496 -9.64 -1.96 -21.15
CA LEU A 496 -10.31 -0.66 -21.01
C LEU A 496 -9.42 0.54 -21.39
N ALA A 497 -8.12 0.34 -21.65
CA ALA A 497 -7.19 1.40 -21.97
C ALA A 497 -7.60 2.27 -23.19
N PRO A 498 -8.18 1.72 -24.30
CA PRO A 498 -8.62 2.55 -25.41
C PRO A 498 -9.70 3.56 -25.04
N GLU A 499 -10.60 3.19 -24.13
CA GLU A 499 -11.65 4.08 -23.63
C GLU A 499 -11.04 5.25 -22.84
N VAL A 500 -10.15 4.94 -21.88
CA VAL A 500 -9.47 5.97 -21.08
C VAL A 500 -8.61 6.90 -21.95
N LYS A 501 -7.98 6.38 -23.00
CA LYS A 501 -7.22 7.21 -23.96
C LYS A 501 -8.11 8.20 -24.71
N SER A 502 -9.32 7.79 -25.07
CA SER A 502 -10.31 8.66 -25.68
C SER A 502 -10.77 9.76 -24.71
N ASP A 503 -11.09 9.35 -23.47
CA ASP A 503 -11.52 10.30 -22.42
C ASP A 503 -10.43 11.31 -22.09
N LEU A 504 -9.17 10.86 -21.98
CA LEU A 504 -8.02 11.74 -21.76
C LEU A 504 -7.87 12.79 -22.88
N LYS A 505 -8.00 12.35 -24.14
CA LYS A 505 -7.90 13.26 -25.28
C LYS A 505 -9.00 14.32 -25.26
N ASP A 506 -10.24 13.92 -24.97
CA ASP A 506 -11.38 14.82 -24.87
C ASP A 506 -11.20 15.80 -23.70
N TYR A 507 -10.87 15.30 -22.51
CA TYR A 507 -10.62 16.10 -21.32
C TYR A 507 -9.55 17.18 -21.57
N LEU A 508 -8.40 16.81 -22.13
CA LEU A 508 -7.31 17.75 -22.41
C LEU A 508 -7.71 18.79 -23.48
N LYS A 509 -8.56 18.42 -24.44
CA LYS A 509 -9.12 19.36 -25.42
C LYS A 509 -10.01 20.39 -24.73
N ARG A 510 -10.92 19.97 -23.85
CA ARG A 510 -11.82 20.86 -23.09
C ARG A 510 -11.08 21.77 -22.10
N VAL A 511 -10.01 21.28 -21.48
CA VAL A 511 -9.14 22.11 -20.65
C VAL A 511 -8.45 23.20 -21.50
N LYS A 512 -7.92 22.84 -22.67
CA LYS A 512 -7.26 23.80 -23.57
C LYS A 512 -8.21 24.84 -24.17
N SER A 513 -9.46 24.46 -24.48
CA SER A 513 -10.47 25.39 -25.01
C SER A 513 -11.07 26.30 -23.95
N GLY A 514 -10.78 26.05 -22.65
CA GLY A 514 -11.39 26.80 -21.55
C GLY A 514 -12.83 26.40 -21.21
N GLU A 515 -13.34 25.31 -21.80
CA GLU A 515 -14.64 24.73 -21.44
C GLU A 515 -14.62 24.20 -20.00
N ILE A 516 -13.52 23.56 -19.59
CA ILE A 516 -13.24 23.26 -18.18
C ILE A 516 -12.56 24.49 -17.57
N VAL A 517 -13.32 25.23 -16.79
CA VAL A 517 -12.93 26.54 -16.25
C VAL A 517 -11.98 26.38 -15.06
N GLN A 518 -10.97 27.23 -14.97
CA GLN A 518 -10.17 27.40 -13.77
C GLN A 518 -10.80 28.46 -12.85
N TYR A 519 -11.22 28.05 -11.64
CA TYR A 519 -11.89 28.91 -10.66
C TYR A 519 -10.92 29.60 -9.68
N LYS A 520 -9.74 29.00 -9.47
CA LYS A 520 -8.66 29.58 -8.66
C LYS A 520 -7.40 29.73 -9.52
N LYS A 521 -6.75 30.89 -9.42
CA LYS A 521 -5.49 31.16 -10.11
C LYS A 521 -4.27 30.63 -9.36
#